data_150215952a5a6d42167383b61e319420
#
_entry.id   150215952a5a6d42167383b61e319420
#
_cell.length_a   1.000
_cell.length_b   1.000
_cell.length_c   1.000
_cell.angle_alpha   90.00
_cell.angle_beta   90.00
_cell.angle_gamma   90.00
#
_symmetry.space_group_name_H-M   'P 1'
#
loop_
_entity.id
_entity.type
_entity.pdbx_description
1 polymer ?
#
loop_
_entity_poly.entity_id
_entity_poly.type
_entity_poly.pdbx_seq_one_letter_code
_entity_poly.pdbx_strand_id
1 'polypeptide(L)'
;MNNDQPRRGGFKDAWHRFDSRFFIGRWIILILLTLMLLTCTYYTIKVKTSNIANLKASLSTTTTIYDYKGKKAGSLYSQKGSFVEYDQISPNIQNAVISTEDRTFWKNPGFSIKGMARAALSLVIHHGQVTGGGSTLTQQLAKNSLLTQQQTFSRKLEELFFAIEINHVYSKKDILTMYLNNAYFGNGVWGVQDASR
;
A
#
# COMPACT_ATOMS: atom_id res chain seq x y z
N MET A 1 9.30 -45.44 -53.57
CA MET A 1 10.22 -45.28 -52.44
C MET A 1 9.61 -44.23 -51.50
N ASN A 2 8.87 -44.69 -50.51
CA ASN A 2 8.28 -43.82 -49.49
C ASN A 2 9.35 -43.54 -48.42
N ASN A 3 9.71 -42.29 -48.28
CA ASN A 3 10.72 -41.84 -47.31
C ASN A 3 10.01 -41.39 -46.04
N ASP A 4 9.56 -42.38 -45.22
CA ASP A 4 9.02 -42.14 -43.92
C ASP A 4 10.18 -41.88 -42.93
N GLN A 5 10.64 -40.63 -42.88
CA GLN A 5 11.50 -40.17 -41.80
C GLN A 5 10.65 -40.01 -40.54
N PRO A 6 11.01 -40.64 -39.42
CA PRO A 6 10.30 -40.41 -38.17
C PRO A 6 10.53 -38.96 -37.71
N ARG A 7 9.47 -38.17 -37.63
CA ARG A 7 9.51 -36.84 -37.04
C ARG A 7 10.05 -36.97 -35.60
N ARG A 8 11.26 -36.47 -35.39
CA ARG A 8 11.84 -36.33 -34.03
C ARG A 8 10.89 -35.44 -33.25
N GLY A 9 10.13 -36.04 -32.32
CA GLY A 9 9.26 -35.32 -31.41
C GLY A 9 10.09 -34.29 -30.65
N GLY A 10 9.75 -33.02 -30.83
CA GLY A 10 10.46 -31.91 -30.18
C GLY A 10 10.34 -31.97 -28.65
N PHE A 11 11.13 -31.17 -27.95
CA PHE A 11 11.10 -31.01 -26.50
C PHE A 11 9.67 -30.84 -25.94
N LYS A 12 8.81 -30.14 -26.69
CA LYS A 12 7.38 -29.96 -26.33
C LYS A 12 6.61 -31.27 -26.26
N ASP A 13 6.85 -32.21 -27.21
CA ASP A 13 6.13 -33.49 -27.27
C ASP A 13 6.64 -34.43 -26.14
N ALA A 14 7.93 -34.35 -25.84
CA ALA A 14 8.50 -35.06 -24.68
C ALA A 14 7.95 -34.54 -23.36
N TRP A 15 7.84 -33.22 -23.21
CA TRP A 15 7.26 -32.56 -22.04
C TRP A 15 5.78 -32.93 -21.86
N HIS A 16 4.97 -32.84 -22.91
CA HIS A 16 3.55 -33.22 -22.86
C HIS A 16 3.35 -34.69 -22.46
N ARG A 17 4.16 -35.61 -22.95
CA ARG A 17 4.10 -37.03 -22.56
C ARG A 17 4.51 -37.23 -21.10
N PHE A 18 5.50 -36.50 -20.62
CA PHE A 18 5.95 -36.57 -19.24
C PHE A 18 4.92 -35.94 -18.28
N ASP A 19 4.39 -34.76 -18.63
CA ASP A 19 3.36 -34.09 -17.85
C ASP A 19 2.04 -34.86 -17.79
N SER A 20 1.60 -35.48 -18.92
CA SER A 20 0.41 -36.32 -18.96
C SER A 20 0.52 -37.56 -18.07
N ARG A 21 1.74 -38.09 -17.86
CA ARG A 21 1.99 -39.27 -17.02
C ARG A 21 2.06 -38.93 -15.53
N PHE A 22 2.59 -37.76 -15.16
CA PHE A 22 2.84 -37.39 -13.77
C PHE A 22 2.00 -36.19 -13.31
N PHE A 23 1.20 -35.57 -14.20
CA PHE A 23 0.38 -34.38 -13.91
C PHE A 23 1.17 -33.24 -13.26
N ILE A 24 2.44 -33.11 -13.60
CA ILE A 24 3.39 -32.17 -12.97
C ILE A 24 2.89 -30.73 -13.09
N GLY A 25 2.37 -30.32 -14.25
CA GLY A 25 1.81 -28.98 -14.43
C GLY A 25 0.68 -28.70 -13.45
N ARG A 26 -0.19 -29.69 -13.20
CA ARG A 26 -1.30 -29.58 -12.22
C ARG A 26 -0.78 -29.45 -10.79
N TRP A 27 0.23 -30.24 -10.40
CA TRP A 27 0.84 -30.15 -9.07
C TRP A 27 1.53 -28.81 -8.86
N ILE A 28 2.24 -28.27 -9.86
CA ILE A 28 2.87 -26.95 -9.78
C ILE A 28 1.78 -25.86 -9.54
N ILE A 29 0.69 -25.90 -10.30
CA ILE A 29 -0.42 -24.95 -10.13
C ILE A 29 -1.02 -25.07 -8.72
N LEU A 30 -1.27 -26.28 -8.22
CA LEU A 30 -1.80 -26.51 -6.87
C LEU A 30 -0.86 -25.99 -5.79
N ILE A 31 0.44 -26.22 -5.91
CA ILE A 31 1.44 -25.70 -4.97
C ILE A 31 1.44 -24.17 -4.98
N LEU A 32 1.42 -23.54 -6.16
CA LEU A 32 1.38 -22.08 -6.27
C LEU A 32 0.10 -21.48 -5.68
N LEU A 33 -1.06 -22.10 -5.92
CA LEU A 33 -2.33 -21.69 -5.32
C LEU A 33 -2.32 -21.84 -3.81
N THR A 34 -1.76 -22.94 -3.29
CA THR A 34 -1.64 -23.16 -1.84
C THR A 34 -0.72 -22.12 -1.20
N LEU A 35 0.43 -21.84 -1.80
CA LEU A 35 1.35 -20.80 -1.33
C LEU A 35 0.72 -19.42 -1.36
N MET A 36 -0.02 -19.10 -2.42
CA MET A 36 -0.77 -17.86 -2.51
C MET A 36 -1.82 -17.75 -1.40
N LEU A 37 -2.60 -18.82 -1.17
CA LEU A 37 -3.61 -18.85 -0.11
C LEU A 37 -2.98 -18.67 1.27
N LEU A 38 -1.89 -19.37 1.57
CA LEU A 38 -1.17 -19.24 2.84
C LEU A 38 -0.63 -17.81 3.05
N THR A 39 -0.09 -17.21 1.99
CA THR A 39 0.41 -15.83 2.01
C THR A 39 -0.73 -14.84 2.29
N CYS A 40 -1.85 -14.96 1.57
CA CYS A 40 -3.03 -14.12 1.78
C CYS A 40 -3.58 -14.28 3.21
N THR A 41 -3.68 -15.51 3.70
CA THR A 41 -4.14 -15.79 5.07
C THR A 41 -3.22 -15.17 6.12
N TYR A 42 -1.91 -15.34 5.96
CA TYR A 42 -0.92 -14.75 6.87
C TYR A 42 -1.06 -13.22 6.97
N TYR A 43 -1.09 -12.51 5.83
CA TYR A 43 -1.21 -11.05 5.84
C TYR A 43 -2.58 -10.59 6.34
N THR A 44 -3.65 -11.30 6.02
CA THR A 44 -4.98 -10.99 6.55
C THR A 44 -5.02 -11.10 8.07
N ILE A 45 -4.48 -12.16 8.66
CA ILE A 45 -4.40 -12.32 10.11
C ILE A 45 -3.55 -11.20 10.71
N LYS A 46 -2.36 -10.94 10.15
CA LYS A 46 -1.46 -9.89 10.62
C LYS A 46 -2.14 -8.52 10.66
N VAL A 47 -2.88 -8.17 9.63
CA VAL A 47 -3.59 -6.88 9.53
C VAL A 47 -4.78 -6.83 10.49
N LYS A 48 -5.56 -7.91 10.61
CA LYS A 48 -6.70 -8.00 11.54
C LYS A 48 -6.28 -7.94 13.02
N THR A 49 -5.09 -8.43 13.35
CA THR A 49 -4.54 -8.34 14.71
C THR A 49 -3.91 -6.97 15.00
N SER A 50 -3.72 -6.14 13.98
CA SER A 50 -3.23 -4.77 14.12
C SER A 50 -4.35 -3.84 14.59
N ASN A 51 -4.01 -2.85 15.43
CA ASN A 51 -5.00 -1.94 15.99
C ASN A 51 -5.38 -0.80 15.03
N ILE A 52 -5.84 -1.16 13.81
CA ILE A 52 -6.21 -0.19 12.77
C ILE A 52 -7.39 0.66 13.20
N ALA A 53 -8.35 0.10 13.96
CA ALA A 53 -9.52 0.84 14.44
C ALA A 53 -9.16 2.09 15.26
N ASN A 54 -8.02 2.11 15.92
CA ASN A 54 -7.52 3.25 16.69
C ASN A 54 -6.54 4.14 15.91
N LEU A 55 -6.33 3.90 14.63
CA LEU A 55 -5.34 4.66 13.84
C LEU A 55 -5.62 6.17 13.88
N LYS A 56 -6.85 6.60 13.58
CA LYS A 56 -7.22 8.03 13.61
C LYS A 56 -6.98 8.63 15.00
N ALA A 57 -7.40 7.94 16.05
CA ALA A 57 -7.19 8.40 17.43
C ALA A 57 -5.69 8.53 17.77
N SER A 58 -4.87 7.54 17.39
CA SER A 58 -3.43 7.59 17.62
C SER A 58 -2.76 8.75 16.87
N LEU A 59 -3.24 9.06 15.66
CA LEU A 59 -2.72 10.15 14.84
C LEU A 59 -3.16 11.54 15.33
N SER A 60 -4.32 11.66 15.99
CA SER A 60 -4.86 12.93 16.50
C SER A 60 -4.46 13.24 17.93
N THR A 61 -3.86 12.29 18.66
CA THR A 61 -3.50 12.49 20.09
C THR A 61 -2.40 13.53 20.24
N THR A 62 -2.66 14.54 21.06
CA THR A 62 -1.72 15.60 21.40
C THR A 62 -1.61 15.70 22.92
N THR A 63 -0.39 15.63 23.46
CA THR A 63 -0.11 15.87 24.88
C THR A 63 0.34 17.32 25.06
N THR A 64 -0.48 18.13 25.73
CA THR A 64 -0.11 19.51 26.04
C THR A 64 0.76 19.54 27.30
N ILE A 65 1.90 20.22 27.21
CA ILE A 65 2.81 20.43 28.31
C ILE A 65 2.51 21.81 28.91
N TYR A 66 2.36 21.84 30.25
CA TYR A 66 2.17 23.06 30.99
C TYR A 66 3.41 23.34 31.84
N ASP A 67 3.73 24.60 32.05
CA ASP A 67 4.75 25.03 33.02
C ASP A 67 4.23 24.91 34.45
N TYR A 68 5.10 25.17 35.40
CA TYR A 68 4.75 25.13 36.85
C TYR A 68 3.71 26.18 37.28
N LYS A 69 3.40 27.17 36.39
CA LYS A 69 2.35 28.18 36.61
C LYS A 69 1.04 27.79 35.90
N GLY A 70 0.95 26.60 35.28
CA GLY A 70 -0.21 26.15 34.53
C GLY A 70 -0.35 26.82 33.18
N LYS A 71 0.67 27.53 32.68
CA LYS A 71 0.66 28.11 31.34
C LYS A 71 1.15 27.07 30.31
N LYS A 72 0.52 27.00 29.15
CA LYS A 72 0.92 26.11 28.09
C LYS A 72 2.37 26.40 27.68
N ALA A 73 3.26 25.44 27.92
CA ALA A 73 4.69 25.51 27.58
C ALA A 73 5.00 24.88 26.24
N GLY A 74 4.13 23.94 25.78
CA GLY A 74 4.32 23.27 24.51
C GLY A 74 3.29 22.17 24.27
N SER A 75 3.46 21.44 23.18
CA SER A 75 2.67 20.24 22.88
C SER A 75 3.56 19.15 22.35
N LEU A 76 3.36 17.93 22.85
CA LEU A 76 3.91 16.71 22.24
C LEU A 76 2.82 16.11 21.38
N TYR A 77 3.08 15.98 20.13
CA TYR A 77 2.21 15.29 19.19
C TYR A 77 2.65 13.83 19.10
N SER A 78 1.71 12.91 19.07
CA SER A 78 1.98 11.51 18.72
C SER A 78 2.51 11.41 17.28
N GLN A 79 2.17 12.42 16.47
CA GLN A 79 2.77 12.73 15.18
C GLN A 79 3.55 14.05 15.24
N LYS A 80 4.36 14.27 14.21
CA LYS A 80 5.25 15.45 14.11
C LYS A 80 4.52 16.70 13.60
N GLY A 81 3.24 16.93 13.98
CA GLY A 81 2.50 18.11 13.52
C GLY A 81 1.13 18.28 14.18
N SER A 82 0.53 19.46 14.03
CA SER A 82 -0.80 19.78 14.54
C SER A 82 -1.87 19.09 13.71
N PHE A 83 -2.75 18.31 14.37
CA PHE A 83 -3.87 17.63 13.70
C PHE A 83 -5.04 18.59 13.47
N VAL A 84 -5.61 18.56 12.28
CA VAL A 84 -6.82 19.29 11.88
C VAL A 84 -7.85 18.36 11.26
N GLU A 85 -9.15 18.63 11.53
CA GLU A 85 -10.25 17.83 10.98
C GLU A 85 -10.51 18.16 9.50
N TYR A 86 -11.23 17.27 8.82
CA TYR A 86 -11.50 17.35 7.39
C TYR A 86 -12.02 18.72 6.93
N ASP A 87 -12.99 19.26 7.67
CA ASP A 87 -13.66 20.52 7.30
C ASP A 87 -12.79 21.76 7.54
N GLN A 88 -11.68 21.62 8.25
CA GLN A 88 -10.68 22.66 8.46
C GLN A 88 -9.61 22.69 7.35
N ILE A 89 -9.56 21.67 6.51
CA ILE A 89 -8.59 21.56 5.42
C ILE A 89 -9.18 22.21 4.15
N SER A 90 -8.45 23.13 3.55
CA SER A 90 -8.88 23.80 2.31
C SER A 90 -9.25 22.79 1.21
N PRO A 91 -10.41 22.90 0.56
CA PRO A 91 -10.79 22.07 -0.57
C PRO A 91 -9.78 22.10 -1.72
N ASN A 92 -9.06 23.20 -1.89
CA ASN A 92 -8.04 23.32 -2.93
C ASN A 92 -6.86 22.36 -2.66
N ILE A 93 -6.42 22.24 -1.41
CA ILE A 93 -5.35 21.31 -1.01
C ILE A 93 -5.84 19.87 -1.17
N GLN A 94 -7.07 19.55 -0.72
CA GLN A 94 -7.66 18.23 -0.90
C GLN A 94 -7.67 17.83 -2.38
N ASN A 95 -8.16 18.69 -3.25
CA ASN A 95 -8.23 18.44 -4.69
C ASN A 95 -6.85 18.35 -5.34
N ALA A 96 -5.91 19.20 -4.95
CA ALA A 96 -4.54 19.18 -5.47
C ALA A 96 -3.86 17.84 -5.18
N VAL A 97 -3.92 17.37 -3.93
CA VAL A 97 -3.31 16.10 -3.53
C VAL A 97 -3.97 14.92 -4.24
N ILE A 98 -5.31 14.86 -4.31
CA ILE A 98 -6.01 13.80 -5.03
C ILE A 98 -5.65 13.81 -6.52
N SER A 99 -5.56 14.97 -7.14
CA SER A 99 -5.27 15.10 -8.57
C SER A 99 -3.84 14.71 -8.94
N THR A 100 -2.90 14.92 -8.03
CA THR A 100 -1.48 14.60 -8.24
C THR A 100 -1.13 13.17 -7.83
N GLU A 101 -1.61 12.72 -6.68
CA GLU A 101 -1.18 11.45 -6.07
C GLU A 101 -2.12 10.27 -6.42
N ASP A 102 -3.44 10.50 -6.42
CA ASP A 102 -4.41 9.40 -6.60
C ASP A 102 -5.74 9.89 -7.18
N ARG A 103 -5.79 10.09 -8.48
CA ARG A 103 -7.01 10.54 -9.19
C ARG A 103 -8.21 9.62 -9.02
N THR A 104 -8.00 8.39 -8.59
CA THR A 104 -9.06 7.40 -8.37
C THR A 104 -9.47 7.28 -6.91
N PHE A 105 -8.92 8.09 -6.02
CA PHE A 105 -9.06 8.01 -4.57
C PHE A 105 -10.47 7.74 -4.10
N TRP A 106 -11.43 8.51 -4.55
CA TRP A 106 -12.84 8.39 -4.13
C TRP A 106 -13.51 7.07 -4.53
N LYS A 107 -12.96 6.37 -5.54
CA LYS A 107 -13.58 5.16 -6.13
C LYS A 107 -12.78 3.88 -5.88
N ASN A 108 -11.49 3.99 -5.58
CA ASN A 108 -10.64 2.80 -5.41
C ASN A 108 -10.87 2.13 -4.03
N PRO A 109 -10.67 0.81 -3.91
CA PRO A 109 -10.83 0.07 -2.65
C PRO A 109 -9.57 0.11 -1.76
N GLY A 110 -8.78 1.19 -1.80
CA GLY A 110 -7.51 1.33 -1.11
C GLY A 110 -6.29 1.01 -1.98
N PHE A 111 -6.47 0.44 -3.17
CA PHE A 111 -5.40 0.14 -4.13
C PHE A 111 -5.85 0.41 -5.57
N SER A 112 -4.89 0.49 -6.49
CA SER A 112 -5.14 0.69 -7.91
C SER A 112 -4.54 -0.44 -8.74
N ILE A 113 -5.38 -1.25 -9.38
CA ILE A 113 -4.93 -2.32 -10.29
C ILE A 113 -4.10 -1.72 -11.44
N LYS A 114 -4.54 -0.60 -12.01
CA LYS A 114 -3.80 0.11 -13.07
C LYS A 114 -2.44 0.61 -12.58
N GLY A 115 -2.39 1.13 -11.35
CA GLY A 115 -1.15 1.57 -10.71
C GLY A 115 -0.19 0.40 -10.48
N MET A 116 -0.70 -0.72 -9.97
CA MET A 116 0.08 -1.95 -9.76
C MET A 116 0.61 -2.53 -11.08
N ALA A 117 -0.23 -2.61 -12.11
CA ALA A 117 0.18 -3.09 -13.43
C ALA A 117 1.26 -2.19 -14.05
N ARG A 118 1.12 -0.87 -13.93
CA ARG A 118 2.12 0.10 -14.39
C ARG A 118 3.43 -0.04 -13.64
N ALA A 119 3.39 -0.20 -12.32
CA ALA A 119 4.59 -0.41 -11.52
C ALA A 119 5.30 -1.72 -11.90
N ALA A 120 4.55 -2.82 -12.10
CA ALA A 120 5.09 -4.08 -12.54
C ALA A 120 5.73 -3.98 -13.95
N LEU A 121 5.06 -3.31 -14.87
CA LEU A 121 5.59 -3.07 -16.22
C LEU A 121 6.85 -2.21 -16.19
N SER A 122 6.87 -1.16 -15.36
CA SER A 122 8.03 -0.30 -15.16
C SER A 122 9.24 -1.08 -14.64
N LEU A 123 9.04 -2.00 -13.68
CA LEU A 123 10.09 -2.89 -13.19
C LEU A 123 10.74 -3.72 -14.30
N VAL A 124 9.93 -4.21 -15.24
CA VAL A 124 10.42 -5.02 -16.39
C VAL A 124 11.16 -4.14 -17.39
N ILE A 125 10.59 -2.98 -17.76
CA ILE A 125 11.15 -2.09 -18.79
C ILE A 125 12.42 -1.38 -18.30
N HIS A 126 12.44 -0.96 -17.03
CA HIS A 126 13.54 -0.17 -16.46
C HIS A 126 14.49 -1.00 -15.57
N HIS A 127 14.63 -2.30 -15.87
CA HIS A 127 15.58 -3.21 -15.21
C HIS A 127 15.57 -3.13 -13.67
N GLY A 128 14.38 -3.11 -13.08
CA GLY A 128 14.22 -3.11 -11.62
C GLY A 128 14.01 -1.73 -10.97
N GLN A 129 14.00 -0.65 -11.75
CA GLN A 129 13.68 0.68 -11.25
C GLN A 129 12.19 0.99 -11.41
N VAL A 130 11.51 1.34 -10.33
CA VAL A 130 10.12 1.81 -10.36
C VAL A 130 10.11 3.31 -10.68
N THR A 131 9.88 3.65 -11.94
CA THR A 131 9.69 5.04 -12.36
C THR A 131 8.20 5.37 -12.37
N GLY A 132 7.74 6.09 -11.35
CA GLY A 132 6.38 6.65 -11.30
C GLY A 132 5.48 6.11 -10.18
N GLY A 133 4.59 6.96 -9.70
CA GLY A 133 3.65 6.69 -8.63
C GLY A 133 2.56 5.69 -9.05
N GLY A 134 2.58 4.51 -8.44
CA GLY A 134 1.54 3.51 -8.59
C GLY A 134 0.76 3.26 -7.30
N SER A 135 1.20 3.87 -6.17
CA SER A 135 0.58 3.72 -4.87
C SER A 135 -0.55 4.73 -4.66
N THR A 136 -1.64 4.28 -4.06
CA THR A 136 -2.76 5.15 -3.67
C THR A 136 -2.44 5.96 -2.41
N LEU A 137 -3.24 6.98 -2.12
CA LEU A 137 -3.16 7.72 -0.85
C LEU A 137 -3.29 6.81 0.37
N THR A 138 -4.19 5.81 0.30
CA THR A 138 -4.38 4.84 1.39
C THR A 138 -3.15 3.96 1.59
N GLN A 139 -2.48 3.53 0.51
CA GLN A 139 -1.23 2.79 0.60
C GLN A 139 -0.10 3.64 1.18
N GLN A 140 -0.02 4.92 0.80
CA GLN A 140 0.97 5.84 1.36
C GLN A 140 0.71 6.10 2.85
N LEU A 141 -0.55 6.23 3.26
CA LEU A 141 -0.94 6.35 4.68
C LEU A 141 -0.51 5.10 5.46
N ALA A 142 -0.83 3.90 4.96
CA ALA A 142 -0.42 2.64 5.58
C ALA A 142 1.11 2.57 5.76
N LYS A 143 1.85 2.89 4.69
CA LYS A 143 3.32 2.93 4.71
C LYS A 143 3.87 3.86 5.79
N ASN A 144 3.34 5.08 5.87
CA ASN A 144 3.90 6.12 6.73
C ASN A 144 3.50 5.95 8.21
N SER A 145 2.33 5.33 8.48
CA SER A 145 1.78 5.23 9.84
C SER A 145 2.00 3.88 10.50
N LEU A 146 2.09 2.79 9.74
CA LEU A 146 2.03 1.43 10.28
C LEU A 146 3.24 0.56 9.93
N LEU A 147 4.04 0.96 8.94
CA LEU A 147 5.10 0.11 8.39
C LEU A 147 6.49 0.72 8.57
N THR A 148 7.48 -0.16 8.49
CA THR A 148 8.89 0.25 8.48
C THR A 148 9.29 0.87 7.14
N GLN A 149 10.34 1.69 7.14
CA GLN A 149 10.84 2.36 5.93
C GLN A 149 11.63 1.44 4.97
N GLN A 150 11.79 0.15 5.31
CA GLN A 150 12.48 -0.80 4.45
C GLN A 150 11.73 -1.01 3.14
N GLN A 151 12.45 -1.00 2.02
CA GLN A 151 11.86 -1.20 0.69
C GLN A 151 12.00 -2.66 0.25
N THR A 152 11.15 -3.54 0.79
CA THR A 152 11.09 -4.95 0.43
C THR A 152 9.78 -5.30 -0.25
N PHE A 153 9.79 -6.40 -1.02
CA PHE A 153 8.56 -6.92 -1.64
C PHE A 153 7.51 -7.31 -0.59
N SER A 154 7.96 -7.94 0.50
CA SER A 154 7.10 -8.30 1.65
C SER A 154 6.40 -7.06 2.23
N ARG A 155 7.14 -5.99 2.46
CA ARG A 155 6.55 -4.72 2.92
C ARG A 155 5.54 -4.15 1.93
N LYS A 156 5.76 -4.31 0.62
CA LYS A 156 4.80 -3.83 -0.38
C LYS A 156 3.51 -4.64 -0.38
N LEU A 157 3.58 -5.94 -0.09
CA LEU A 157 2.39 -6.75 0.17
C LEU A 157 1.68 -6.32 1.46
N GLU A 158 2.41 -6.10 2.56
CA GLU A 158 1.83 -5.56 3.79
C GLU A 158 1.09 -4.25 3.55
N GLU A 159 1.71 -3.30 2.84
CA GLU A 159 1.12 -2.02 2.47
C GLU A 159 -0.23 -2.20 1.74
N LEU A 160 -0.31 -3.17 0.83
CA LEU A 160 -1.54 -3.48 0.12
C LEU A 160 -2.64 -3.97 1.07
N PHE A 161 -2.34 -4.96 1.91
CA PHE A 161 -3.32 -5.52 2.85
C PHE A 161 -3.77 -4.50 3.89
N PHE A 162 -2.84 -3.69 4.44
CA PHE A 162 -3.17 -2.59 5.34
C PHE A 162 -4.05 -1.54 4.68
N ALA A 163 -3.77 -1.18 3.42
CA ALA A 163 -4.58 -0.21 2.68
C ALA A 163 -6.01 -0.70 2.43
N ILE A 164 -6.20 -1.98 2.14
CA ILE A 164 -7.53 -2.60 2.00
C ILE A 164 -8.30 -2.49 3.32
N GLU A 165 -7.67 -2.86 4.44
CA GLU A 165 -8.31 -2.82 5.75
C GLU A 165 -8.61 -1.39 6.22
N ILE A 166 -7.68 -0.44 6.04
CA ILE A 166 -7.92 0.98 6.32
C ILE A 166 -9.13 1.48 5.53
N ASN A 167 -9.23 1.12 4.26
CA ASN A 167 -10.34 1.53 3.41
C ASN A 167 -11.67 0.84 3.78
N HIS A 168 -11.62 -0.31 4.48
CA HIS A 168 -12.78 -0.99 5.02
C HIS A 168 -13.26 -0.35 6.33
N VAL A 169 -12.34 0.05 7.18
CA VAL A 169 -12.62 0.60 8.53
C VAL A 169 -12.97 2.09 8.49
N TYR A 170 -12.33 2.86 7.62
CA TYR A 170 -12.44 4.32 7.60
C TYR A 170 -13.13 4.84 6.34
N SER A 171 -13.85 5.95 6.48
CA SER A 171 -14.39 6.69 5.34
C SER A 171 -13.26 7.33 4.51
N LYS A 172 -13.53 7.61 3.23
CA LYS A 172 -12.57 8.32 2.38
C LYS A 172 -12.16 9.68 2.93
N LYS A 173 -13.09 10.38 3.58
CA LYS A 173 -12.80 11.66 4.26
C LYS A 173 -11.81 11.47 5.41
N ASP A 174 -12.01 10.45 6.26
CA ASP A 174 -11.08 10.14 7.35
C ASP A 174 -9.68 9.76 6.82
N ILE A 175 -9.63 8.95 5.77
CA ILE A 175 -8.36 8.56 5.15
C ILE A 175 -7.60 9.77 4.62
N LEU A 176 -8.28 10.68 3.92
CA LEU A 176 -7.68 11.90 3.40
C LEU A 176 -7.21 12.82 4.54
N THR A 177 -8.02 12.94 5.59
CA THR A 177 -7.66 13.70 6.80
C THR A 177 -6.40 13.14 7.44
N MET A 178 -6.38 11.85 7.71
CA MET A 178 -5.20 11.18 8.29
C MET A 178 -3.97 11.34 7.40
N TYR A 179 -4.13 11.19 6.08
CA TYR A 179 -3.03 11.35 5.12
C TYR A 179 -2.44 12.75 5.18
N LEU A 180 -3.27 13.79 5.07
CA LEU A 180 -2.84 15.19 5.04
C LEU A 180 -2.21 15.64 6.36
N ASN A 181 -2.67 15.11 7.48
CA ASN A 181 -2.06 15.37 8.79
C ASN A 181 -0.74 14.62 9.00
N ASN A 182 -0.51 13.51 8.29
CA ASN A 182 0.69 12.67 8.41
C ASN A 182 1.70 12.87 7.27
N ALA A 183 1.38 13.67 6.28
CA ALA A 183 2.26 13.91 5.15
C ALA A 183 3.47 14.79 5.52
N TYR A 184 4.62 14.44 4.97
CA TYR A 184 5.83 15.26 5.10
C TYR A 184 5.89 16.29 3.98
N PHE A 185 5.98 17.57 4.33
CA PHE A 185 6.01 18.68 3.39
C PHE A 185 7.42 19.27 3.14
N GLY A 186 8.44 18.64 3.69
CA GLY A 186 9.82 19.14 3.58
C GLY A 186 10.26 19.94 4.80
N ASN A 187 11.56 20.25 4.89
CA ASN A 187 12.16 21.08 5.94
C ASN A 187 11.81 20.69 7.39
N GLY A 188 11.54 19.40 7.63
CA GLY A 188 11.13 18.93 8.95
C GLY A 188 9.66 19.18 9.29
N VAL A 189 8.86 19.71 8.37
CA VAL A 189 7.45 20.04 8.56
C VAL A 189 6.55 18.84 8.20
N TRP A 190 5.67 18.49 9.12
CA TRP A 190 4.71 17.40 8.98
C TRP A 190 3.30 17.92 9.21
N GLY A 191 2.37 17.41 8.40
CA GLY A 191 0.98 17.79 8.47
C GLY A 191 0.66 19.11 7.77
N VAL A 192 -0.53 19.16 7.17
CA VAL A 192 -0.99 20.27 6.35
C VAL A 192 -1.12 21.58 7.14
N GLN A 193 -1.49 21.51 8.43
CA GLN A 193 -1.65 22.68 9.27
C GLN A 193 -0.33 23.41 9.49
N ASP A 194 0.72 22.68 9.84
CA ASP A 194 2.02 23.28 10.10
C ASP A 194 2.73 23.70 8.80
N ALA A 195 2.41 23.03 7.69
CA ALA A 195 2.91 23.40 6.36
C ALA A 195 2.26 24.71 5.80
N SER A 196 1.15 25.14 6.37
CA SER A 196 0.44 26.34 5.95
C SER A 196 0.89 27.62 6.66
N ARG A 197 1.81 27.48 7.63
CA ARG A 197 2.36 28.58 8.45
C ARG A 197 3.74 29.01 7.99
#